data_11730d3b0e680ce8af56b7d187acb859
#
_entry.id   11730d3b0e680ce8af56b7d187acb859
#
_cell.length_a   1.000
_cell.length_b   1.000
_cell.length_c   1.000
_cell.angle_alpha   90.00
_cell.angle_beta   90.00
_cell.angle_gamma   90.00
#
_symmetry.space_group_name_H-M   'P 1'
#
loop_
_entity.id
_entity.type
_entity.pdbx_description
1 polymer ?
#
loop_
_entity_poly.entity_id
_entity_poly.type
_entity_poly.pdbx_seq_one_letter_code
_entity_poly.pdbx_strand_id
1 'polypeptide(L)'
;MENRLYLGFDNGVTGTIGCLYNNKSWFFETPTKKEQNYTKTKANISRIDHLQLMQKLSEVIAECENLESIMCLIERPMVNPTRF
;
A
#
# COMPACT_ATOMS: atom_id res chain seq x y z
N MET A 1 -11.75 -24.09 2.70
CA MET A 1 -11.00 -23.05 1.99
C MET A 1 -10.51 -22.02 2.99
N GLU A 2 -9.25 -21.66 2.92
CA GLU A 2 -8.67 -20.71 3.88
C GLU A 2 -9.18 -19.29 3.63
N ASN A 3 -9.56 -18.60 4.70
CA ASN A 3 -9.99 -17.20 4.63
C ASN A 3 -8.76 -16.31 4.63
N ARG A 4 -8.28 -15.97 3.46
CA ARG A 4 -7.05 -15.19 3.28
C ARG A 4 -7.36 -13.85 2.65
N LEU A 5 -6.80 -12.82 3.26
CA LEU A 5 -6.84 -11.47 2.70
C LEU A 5 -5.59 -11.27 1.84
N TYR A 6 -5.80 -10.91 0.58
CA TYR A 6 -4.72 -10.58 -0.34
C TYR A 6 -4.60 -9.06 -0.44
N LEU A 7 -3.40 -8.56 -0.18
CA LEU A 7 -3.09 -7.15 -0.30
C LEU A 7 -2.06 -6.97 -1.41
N GLY A 8 -2.39 -6.15 -2.40
CA GLY A 8 -1.47 -5.82 -3.48
C GLY A 8 -1.04 -4.38 -3.36
N PHE A 9 0.26 -4.14 -3.29
CA PHE A 9 0.84 -2.80 -3.18
C PHE A 9 1.51 -2.43 -4.48
N ASP A 10 0.97 -1.41 -5.14
CA ASP A 10 1.64 -0.82 -6.29
C ASP A 10 2.80 0.02 -5.78
N ASN A 11 3.96 -0.12 -6.43
CA ASN A 11 5.18 0.53 -5.98
C ASN A 11 5.14 2.02 -6.30
N GLY A 12 5.51 2.84 -5.32
CA GLY A 12 5.58 4.28 -5.49
C GLY A 12 4.66 5.03 -4.52
N VAL A 13 4.93 6.32 -4.38
CA VAL A 13 4.22 7.19 -3.44
C VAL A 13 2.79 7.46 -3.88
N THR A 14 2.54 7.42 -5.19
CA THR A 14 1.20 7.65 -5.74
C THR A 14 0.49 6.37 -6.13
N GLY A 15 0.96 5.24 -5.61
CA GLY A 15 0.42 3.94 -5.98
C GLY A 15 -0.94 3.65 -5.38
N THR A 16 -1.50 2.53 -5.79
CA THR A 16 -2.81 2.05 -5.34
C THR A 16 -2.63 0.78 -4.54
N ILE A 17 -3.46 0.61 -3.52
CA ILE A 17 -3.49 -0.62 -2.75
C ILE A 17 -4.78 -1.34 -3.09
N GLY A 18 -4.64 -2.60 -3.51
CA GLY A 18 -5.77 -3.47 -3.78
C GLY A 18 -5.91 -4.51 -2.70
N CYS A 19 -7.14 -4.78 -2.30
CA CYS A 19 -7.44 -5.77 -1.27
C CYS A 19 -8.49 -6.74 -1.81
N LEU A 20 -8.26 -8.03 -1.61
CA LEU A 20 -9.19 -9.06 -2.05
C LEU A 20 -9.40 -10.06 -0.92
N TYR A 21 -10.66 -10.25 -0.56
CA TYR A 21 -11.04 -11.20 0.48
C TYR A 21 -12.35 -11.90 0.11
N ASN A 22 -12.28 -13.19 -0.16
CA ASN A 22 -13.43 -13.98 -0.63
C ASN A 22 -14.04 -13.31 -1.87
N ASN A 23 -15.28 -12.83 -1.78
CA ASN A 23 -15.96 -12.17 -2.90
C ASN A 23 -15.92 -10.66 -2.82
N LYS A 24 -15.16 -10.10 -1.89
CA LYS A 24 -15.07 -8.67 -1.69
C LYS A 24 -13.74 -8.14 -2.20
N SER A 25 -13.77 -6.94 -2.77
CA SER A 25 -12.55 -6.27 -3.20
C SER A 25 -12.62 -4.79 -2.86
N TRP A 26 -11.48 -4.24 -2.51
CA TRP A 26 -11.34 -2.82 -2.19
C TRP A 26 -10.13 -2.26 -2.90
N PHE A 27 -10.21 -1.01 -3.29
CA PHE A 27 -9.09 -0.29 -3.86
C PHE A 27 -9.04 1.11 -3.26
N PHE A 28 -7.86 1.53 -2.86
CA PHE A 28 -7.68 2.89 -2.38
C PHE A 28 -6.28 3.37 -2.71
N GLU A 29 -6.16 4.69 -2.83
CA GLU A 29 -4.85 5.28 -3.06
C GLU A 29 -4.01 5.19 -1.80
N THR A 30 -2.72 4.96 -1.98
CA THR A 30 -1.79 4.95 -0.86
C THR A 30 -1.82 6.33 -0.19
N PRO A 31 -2.17 6.42 1.11
CA PRO A 31 -2.21 7.70 1.78
C PRO A 31 -0.82 8.35 1.80
N THR A 32 -0.78 9.62 1.46
CA THR A 32 0.47 10.37 1.42
C THR A 32 0.34 11.66 2.21
N LYS A 33 1.47 12.15 2.66
CA LYS A 33 1.58 13.48 3.26
C LYS A 33 2.75 14.20 2.62
N LYS A 34 2.68 15.53 2.60
CA LYS A 34 3.75 16.35 2.08
C LYS A 34 4.61 16.84 3.23
N GLU A 35 5.91 16.69 3.07
CA GLU A 35 6.87 17.20 4.04
C GLU A 35 7.80 18.17 3.35
N GLN A 36 8.18 19.23 4.06
CA GLN A 36 9.13 20.18 3.51
C GLN A 36 10.52 19.54 3.49
N ASN A 37 11.16 19.65 2.34
CA ASN A 37 12.53 19.22 2.20
C ASN A 37 13.45 20.30 2.78
N TYR A 38 14.31 19.93 3.73
CA TYR A 38 15.20 20.85 4.39
C TYR A 38 16.52 21.09 3.63
N THR A 39 16.54 20.78 2.35
CA THR A 39 17.66 21.15 1.50
C THR A 39 17.57 22.61 1.09
N LYS A 40 18.59 23.09 0.35
CA LYS A 40 18.63 24.50 -0.10
C LYS A 40 17.41 24.89 -0.91
N THR A 41 16.77 23.97 -1.59
CA THR A 41 15.60 24.26 -2.41
C THR A 41 14.32 24.31 -1.63
N LYS A 42 14.28 23.74 -0.43
CA LYS A 42 13.10 23.67 0.43
C LYS A 42 11.84 23.23 -0.30
N ALA A 43 11.98 22.28 -1.22
CA ALA A 43 10.85 21.75 -1.96
C ALA A 43 10.03 20.81 -1.09
N ASN A 44 8.71 20.80 -1.32
CA ASN A 44 7.84 19.82 -0.67
C ASN A 44 7.99 18.46 -1.35
N ILE A 45 8.11 17.42 -0.54
CA ILE A 45 8.18 16.06 -1.04
C ILE A 45 7.00 15.26 -0.48
N SER A 46 6.51 14.31 -1.29
CA SER A 46 5.43 13.43 -0.87
C SER A 46 6.01 12.19 -0.21
N ARG A 47 5.45 11.83 0.93
CA ARG A 47 5.83 10.61 1.64
C ARG A 47 4.59 9.82 1.99
N ILE A 48 4.75 8.52 2.19
CA ILE A 48 3.64 7.68 2.63
C ILE A 48 3.24 8.09 4.05
N ASP A 49 1.95 8.32 4.25
CA ASP A 49 1.41 8.60 5.57
C ASP A 49 1.13 7.27 6.27
N HIS A 50 2.07 6.85 7.09
CA HIS A 50 1.99 5.55 7.74
C HIS A 50 0.80 5.42 8.68
N LEU A 51 0.43 6.48 9.37
CA LEU A 51 -0.69 6.44 10.29
C LEU A 51 -2.02 6.25 9.55
N GLN A 52 -2.22 6.97 8.45
CA GLN A 52 -3.42 6.80 7.64
C GLN A 52 -3.43 5.44 6.95
N LEU A 53 -2.27 4.96 6.50
CA LEU A 53 -2.18 3.65 5.89
C LEU A 53 -2.57 2.55 6.88
N MET A 54 -2.04 2.61 8.10
CA MET A 54 -2.39 1.65 9.14
C MET A 54 -3.88 1.68 9.46
N GLN A 55 -4.46 2.88 9.50
CA GLN A 55 -5.88 3.05 9.76
C GLN A 55 -6.73 2.42 8.64
N LYS A 56 -6.35 2.67 7.38
CA LYS A 56 -7.06 2.09 6.23
C LYS A 56 -6.98 0.57 6.24
N LEU A 57 -5.80 0.02 6.50
CA LEU A 57 -5.63 -1.43 6.56
C LEU A 57 -6.43 -2.04 7.72
N SER A 58 -6.50 -1.36 8.85
CA SER A 58 -7.30 -1.81 9.99
C SER A 58 -8.79 -1.85 9.63
N GLU A 59 -9.28 -0.87 8.88
CA GLU A 59 -10.66 -0.85 8.41
C GLU A 59 -10.96 -2.04 7.49
N VAL A 60 -10.05 -2.34 6.57
CA VAL A 60 -10.21 -3.47 5.67
C VAL A 60 -10.21 -4.78 6.44
N ILE A 61 -9.29 -4.94 7.38
CA ILE A 61 -9.20 -6.15 8.20
C ILE A 61 -10.47 -6.36 9.01
N ALA A 62 -11.06 -5.27 9.51
CA ALA A 62 -12.30 -5.35 10.27
C ALA A 62 -13.47 -5.86 9.44
N GLU A 63 -13.42 -5.68 8.11
CA GLU A 63 -14.45 -6.19 7.21
C GLU A 63 -14.25 -7.66 6.85
N CYS A 64 -13.13 -8.26 7.25
CA CYS A 64 -12.81 -9.65 6.91
C CYS A 64 -13.21 -10.58 8.03
N GLU A 65 -14.42 -11.13 7.93
CA GLU A 65 -14.92 -12.08 8.93
C GLU A 65 -14.13 -13.39 8.89
N ASN A 66 -13.75 -13.87 10.07
CA ASN A 66 -13.03 -15.14 10.22
C ASN A 66 -11.69 -15.15 9.48
N LEU A 67 -11.02 -14.03 9.46
CA LEU A 67 -9.72 -13.90 8.79
C LEU A 67 -8.70 -14.86 9.41
N GLU A 68 -8.05 -15.66 8.58
CA GLU A 68 -7.06 -16.66 9.02
C GLU A 68 -5.64 -16.26 8.68
N SER A 69 -5.44 -15.62 7.53
CA SER A 69 -4.10 -15.22 7.10
C SER A 69 -4.15 -14.02 6.19
N ILE A 70 -3.02 -13.35 6.06
CA ILE A 70 -2.85 -12.20 5.18
C ILE A 70 -1.64 -12.46 4.29
N MET A 71 -1.81 -12.25 3.00
CA MET A 71 -0.72 -12.33 2.03
C MET A 71 -0.53 -10.98 1.37
N CYS A 72 0.68 -10.45 1.45
CA CYS A 72 1.03 -9.19 0.83
C CYS A 72 1.86 -9.43 -0.43
N LEU A 73 1.44 -8.81 -1.52
CA LEU A 73 2.16 -8.83 -2.78
C LEU A 73 2.67 -7.42 -3.05
N ILE A 74 3.98 -7.29 -3.18
CA ILE A 74 4.60 -6.00 -3.42
C ILE A 74 5.24 -6.06 -4.80
N GLU A 75 4.89 -5.09 -5.64
CA GLU A 75 5.48 -5.01 -6.97
C GLU A 75 6.96 -4.68 -6.88
N ARG A 76 7.77 -5.45 -7.60
CA ARG A 76 9.19 -5.17 -7.67
C ARG A 76 9.45 -4.02 -8.64
N PRO A 77 10.34 -3.09 -8.29
CA PRO A 77 10.78 -2.11 -9.26
C PRO A 77 11.38 -2.83 -10.48
N MET A 78 11.03 -2.35 -11.66
CA MET A 78 11.61 -2.90 -12.87
C MET A 78 13.09 -2.53 -12.94
N VAL A 79 13.95 -3.54 -12.95
CA VAL A 79 15.39 -3.35 -13.08
C VAL A 79 15.78 -3.63 -14.52
N ASN A 80 16.44 -2.66 -15.15
CA ASN A 80 16.89 -2.83 -16.52
C ASN A 80 18.06 -3.83 -16.54
N PRO A 81 17.89 -5.00 -17.19
CA PRO A 81 18.92 -6.03 -17.17
C PRO A 81 20.23 -5.63 -17.87
N THR A 82 20.19 -4.61 -18.71
CA THR A 82 21.40 -4.14 -19.39
C THR A 82 22.32 -3.35 -18.48
N ARG A 83 21.92 -3.05 -17.26
CA ARG A 83 22.73 -2.31 -16.29
C ARG A 83 23.52 -3.22 -15.36
N PHE A 84 23.44 -4.51 -15.58
CA PHE A 84 24.15 -5.49 -14.76
C PHE A 84 25.10 -6.30 -15.58
#